data_9747495b681f38bcf93fbc0d0f30a409
#
_entry.id   9747495b681f38bcf93fbc0d0f30a409
#
_cell.length_a   1.000
_cell.length_b   1.000
_cell.length_c   1.000
_cell.angle_alpha   90.00
_cell.angle_beta   90.00
_cell.angle_gamma   90.00
#
_symmetry.space_group_name_H-M   'P 1'
#
loop_
_entity.id
_entity.type
_entity.pdbx_description
1 polymer ?
#
loop_
_entity_poly.entity_id
_entity_poly.type
_entity_poly.pdbx_seq_one_letter_code
_entity_poly.pdbx_strand_id
1 'polypeptide(L)'
;MTKRKILLVLSVIIPGAFLSHAEESLHSVDPNDGWKFATKSNDVTIYSRVRAGSPLKEFKAVGGIDAPSGAVHAVIDDFENYPGFMPYTVECRLIKRETDSIVGYQRLSPKICEDRDYTLRVWKKSWPATDGLVYLDRWASANELGPPEKKGVVRLKACDGGWLLEPNGANKTRATYSIYTDTRGAIPAFIVNRASQIGIGKLFAAVRKQVKAPKYSAGEVK
;
A
#
# COMPACT_ATOMS: atom_id res chain seq x y z
N MET A 1 14.00 -62.63 22.86
CA MET A 1 14.56 -61.27 22.83
C MET A 1 14.08 -60.56 21.56
N THR A 2 13.01 -59.75 21.71
CA THR A 2 12.30 -59.13 20.60
C THR A 2 12.70 -57.67 20.54
N LYS A 3 13.46 -57.30 19.48
CA LYS A 3 13.89 -55.91 19.25
C LYS A 3 12.74 -55.07 18.73
N ARG A 4 12.22 -54.14 19.51
CA ARG A 4 11.25 -53.08 19.08
C ARG A 4 12.03 -52.03 18.28
N LYS A 5 11.67 -51.86 17.01
CA LYS A 5 12.10 -50.71 16.18
C LYS A 5 11.24 -49.52 16.52
N ILE A 6 11.86 -48.46 17.05
CA ILE A 6 11.25 -47.17 17.28
C ILE A 6 11.27 -46.41 15.94
N LEU A 7 10.11 -46.16 15.37
CA LEU A 7 9.97 -45.34 14.17
C LEU A 7 9.87 -43.86 14.62
N LEU A 8 10.94 -43.12 14.35
CA LEU A 8 10.99 -41.68 14.60
C LEU A 8 10.21 -40.99 13.48
N VAL A 9 9.01 -40.49 13.75
CA VAL A 9 8.25 -39.64 12.83
C VAL A 9 8.80 -38.22 12.95
N LEU A 10 9.58 -37.80 11.97
CA LEU A 10 10.04 -36.43 11.84
C LEU A 10 8.84 -35.59 11.33
N SER A 11 8.22 -34.84 12.23
CA SER A 11 7.21 -33.82 11.86
C SER A 11 7.92 -32.66 11.18
N VAL A 12 7.84 -32.58 9.87
CA VAL A 12 8.23 -31.40 9.10
C VAL A 12 7.20 -30.32 9.38
N ILE A 13 7.56 -29.35 10.22
CA ILE A 13 6.78 -28.14 10.42
C ILE A 13 7.00 -27.29 9.17
N ILE A 14 5.99 -27.20 8.30
CA ILE A 14 5.98 -26.32 7.14
C ILE A 14 5.62 -24.89 7.66
N PRO A 15 6.51 -23.91 7.57
CA PRO A 15 6.20 -22.54 7.97
C PRO A 15 5.48 -21.82 6.82
N GLY A 16 4.24 -22.26 6.50
CA GLY A 16 3.48 -21.73 5.38
C GLY A 16 2.15 -21.05 5.73
N ALA A 17 1.67 -21.21 6.97
CA ALA A 17 0.28 -20.88 7.30
C ALA A 17 0.03 -19.42 7.74
N PHE A 18 1.06 -18.64 8.07
CA PHE A 18 0.86 -17.25 8.54
C PHE A 18 0.82 -16.17 7.44
N LEU A 19 1.10 -16.55 6.20
CA LEU A 19 1.16 -15.61 5.07
C LEU A 19 -0.17 -15.46 4.32
N SER A 20 -1.08 -16.46 4.42
CA SER A 20 -2.33 -16.49 3.63
C SER A 20 -3.36 -15.43 4.04
N HIS A 21 -3.53 -15.15 5.32
CA HIS A 21 -4.56 -14.20 5.79
C HIS A 21 -4.32 -12.74 5.40
N ALA A 22 -3.05 -12.33 5.31
CA ALA A 22 -2.70 -10.96 4.98
C ALA A 22 -2.83 -10.68 3.48
N GLU A 23 -2.58 -11.68 2.65
CA GLU A 23 -2.73 -11.67 1.20
C GLU A 23 -4.21 -11.74 0.82
N GLU A 24 -4.96 -12.64 1.40
CA GLU A 24 -6.40 -12.82 1.24
C GLU A 24 -7.18 -11.54 1.60
N SER A 25 -6.75 -10.80 2.60
CA SER A 25 -7.36 -9.53 3.03
C SER A 25 -7.26 -8.41 1.98
N LEU A 26 -6.30 -8.43 1.06
CA LEU A 26 -6.20 -7.46 -0.04
C LEU A 26 -7.01 -7.90 -1.28
N HIS A 27 -7.11 -9.21 -1.54
CA HIS A 27 -7.84 -9.75 -2.69
C HIS A 27 -9.37 -9.59 -2.58
N SER A 28 -9.94 -9.76 -1.38
CA SER A 28 -11.39 -9.78 -1.25
C SER A 28 -11.97 -8.44 -0.81
N VAL A 29 -13.04 -8.02 -1.47
CA VAL A 29 -13.95 -6.99 -0.99
C VAL A 29 -15.23 -7.73 -0.56
N ASP A 30 -15.09 -8.60 0.46
CA ASP A 30 -16.23 -9.33 1.00
C ASP A 30 -17.08 -8.38 1.85
N PRO A 31 -18.38 -8.22 1.56
CA PRO A 31 -19.31 -7.49 2.43
C PRO A 31 -19.35 -8.04 3.85
N ASN A 32 -19.09 -9.34 4.04
CA ASN A 32 -19.02 -9.97 5.37
C ASN A 32 -17.85 -9.44 6.20
N ASP A 33 -16.80 -8.94 5.57
CA ASP A 33 -15.67 -8.25 6.23
C ASP A 33 -15.99 -6.77 6.55
N GLY A 34 -17.24 -6.34 6.37
CA GLY A 34 -17.71 -4.98 6.64
C GLY A 34 -17.37 -3.96 5.56
N TRP A 35 -16.82 -4.36 4.41
CA TRP A 35 -16.58 -3.46 3.29
C TRP A 35 -17.89 -3.03 2.64
N LYS A 36 -18.06 -1.71 2.46
CA LYS A 36 -19.21 -1.09 1.79
C LYS A 36 -18.73 -0.21 0.65
N PHE A 37 -19.45 -0.25 -0.47
CA PHE A 37 -19.23 0.69 -1.57
C PHE A 37 -19.30 2.13 -1.04
N ALA A 38 -18.31 2.94 -1.38
CA ALA A 38 -18.23 4.33 -0.96
C ALA A 38 -18.43 5.28 -2.15
N THR A 39 -17.72 5.05 -3.26
CA THR A 39 -17.82 5.88 -4.48
C THR A 39 -17.11 5.19 -5.65
N LYS A 40 -17.37 5.68 -6.87
CA LYS A 40 -16.59 5.33 -8.07
C LYS A 40 -16.20 6.62 -8.78
N SER A 41 -14.95 6.73 -9.19
CA SER A 41 -14.44 7.88 -9.95
C SER A 41 -13.30 7.44 -10.86
N ASN A 42 -13.33 7.84 -12.14
CA ASN A 42 -12.29 7.53 -13.12
C ASN A 42 -11.92 6.03 -13.17
N ASP A 43 -12.92 5.16 -13.20
CA ASP A 43 -12.78 3.70 -13.18
C ASP A 43 -12.01 3.13 -11.97
N VAL A 44 -12.00 3.87 -10.88
CA VAL A 44 -11.56 3.39 -9.57
C VAL A 44 -12.79 3.24 -8.69
N THR A 45 -13.05 2.02 -8.25
CA THR A 45 -14.10 1.72 -7.27
C THR A 45 -13.51 1.77 -5.88
N ILE A 46 -14.07 2.59 -5.00
CA ILE A 46 -13.60 2.79 -3.63
C ILE A 46 -14.63 2.21 -2.66
N TYR A 47 -14.15 1.40 -1.76
CA TYR A 47 -14.88 0.83 -0.63
C TYR A 47 -14.36 1.41 0.68
N SER A 48 -15.19 1.36 1.70
CA SER A 48 -14.79 1.76 3.05
C SER A 48 -15.37 0.82 4.09
N ARG A 49 -14.66 0.66 5.20
CA ARG A 49 -15.19 0.01 6.40
C ARG A 49 -14.83 0.79 7.66
N VAL A 50 -15.60 0.57 8.71
CA VAL A 50 -15.30 1.12 10.04
C VAL A 50 -14.18 0.30 10.67
N ARG A 51 -13.17 0.97 11.21
CA ARG A 51 -12.14 0.32 12.02
C ARG A 51 -12.58 0.35 13.50
N ALA A 52 -12.49 -0.80 14.17
CA ALA A 52 -12.86 -0.88 15.57
C ALA A 52 -12.07 0.13 16.42
N GLY A 53 -12.77 0.87 17.28
CA GLY A 53 -12.17 1.89 18.14
C GLY A 53 -11.76 3.20 17.46
N SER A 54 -12.15 3.43 16.20
CA SER A 54 -11.83 4.66 15.48
C SER A 54 -13.04 5.24 14.74
N PRO A 55 -13.26 6.57 14.75
CA PRO A 55 -14.23 7.23 13.88
C PRO A 55 -13.76 7.31 12.43
N LEU A 56 -12.47 7.05 12.17
CA LEU A 56 -11.87 7.05 10.85
C LEU A 56 -12.05 5.70 10.17
N LYS A 57 -12.30 5.74 8.86
CA LYS A 57 -12.53 4.55 8.06
C LYS A 57 -11.24 4.05 7.42
N GLU A 58 -11.18 2.76 7.21
CA GLU A 58 -10.28 2.15 6.23
C GLU A 58 -10.90 2.27 4.83
N PHE A 59 -10.04 2.43 3.85
CA PHE A 59 -10.43 2.46 2.43
C PHE A 59 -9.70 1.38 1.66
N LYS A 60 -10.42 0.81 0.69
CA LYS A 60 -9.88 -0.07 -0.33
C LYS A 60 -10.34 0.41 -1.68
N ALA A 61 -9.44 0.51 -2.63
CA ALA A 61 -9.72 0.97 -3.98
C ALA A 61 -9.24 -0.06 -4.99
N VAL A 62 -10.06 -0.33 -5.99
CA VAL A 62 -9.74 -1.25 -7.09
C VAL A 62 -9.90 -0.49 -8.41
N GLY A 63 -8.86 -0.52 -9.24
CA GLY A 63 -8.87 0.13 -10.54
C GLY A 63 -7.91 -0.52 -11.53
N GLY A 64 -8.16 -0.36 -12.83
CA GLY A 64 -7.25 -0.78 -13.89
C GLY A 64 -6.18 0.28 -14.18
N ILE A 65 -4.99 -0.15 -14.55
CA ILE A 65 -3.91 0.69 -15.07
C ILE A 65 -3.43 0.08 -16.39
N ASP A 66 -3.40 0.87 -17.48
CA ASP A 66 -3.00 0.41 -18.81
C ASP A 66 -1.47 0.40 -18.91
N ALA A 67 -0.86 -0.56 -18.23
CA ALA A 67 0.56 -0.87 -18.25
C ALA A 67 0.81 -2.24 -17.61
N PRO A 68 1.92 -2.94 -17.93
CA PRO A 68 2.35 -4.16 -17.24
C PRO A 68 2.55 -3.93 -15.74
N SER A 69 2.29 -4.94 -14.92
CA SER A 69 2.41 -4.86 -13.45
C SER A 69 3.81 -4.43 -12.98
N GLY A 70 4.85 -4.87 -13.66
CA GLY A 70 6.23 -4.45 -13.37
C GLY A 70 6.46 -2.96 -13.60
N ALA A 71 5.91 -2.38 -14.68
CA ALA A 71 5.99 -0.95 -14.94
C ALA A 71 5.22 -0.13 -13.88
N VAL A 72 4.05 -0.61 -13.48
CA VAL A 72 3.27 0.04 -12.41
C VAL A 72 4.02 -0.04 -11.08
N HIS A 73 4.59 -1.21 -10.76
CA HIS A 73 5.40 -1.39 -9.55
C HIS A 73 6.63 -0.48 -9.54
N ALA A 74 7.32 -0.33 -10.68
CA ALA A 74 8.47 0.58 -10.81
C ALA A 74 8.10 2.05 -10.50
N VAL A 75 6.88 2.50 -10.85
CA VAL A 75 6.37 3.83 -10.46
C VAL A 75 6.16 3.93 -8.96
N ILE A 76 5.60 2.88 -8.34
CA ILE A 76 5.32 2.84 -6.90
C ILE A 76 6.63 2.71 -6.10
N ASP A 77 7.63 2.02 -6.65
CA ASP A 77 8.93 1.86 -6.01
C ASP A 77 9.86 3.09 -6.15
N ASP A 78 9.51 4.02 -7.03
CA ASP A 78 10.25 5.27 -7.26
C ASP A 78 9.96 6.33 -6.17
N PHE A 79 10.07 5.89 -4.91
CA PHE A 79 9.62 6.57 -3.71
C PHE A 79 10.24 7.97 -3.54
N GLU A 80 11.54 8.14 -3.80
CA GLU A 80 12.24 9.41 -3.60
C GLU A 80 11.81 10.48 -4.61
N ASN A 81 11.24 10.08 -5.76
CA ASN A 81 10.71 10.98 -6.78
C ASN A 81 9.21 11.32 -6.60
N TYR A 82 8.56 10.81 -5.57
CA TYR A 82 7.14 11.11 -5.28
C TYR A 82 6.79 12.59 -5.24
N PRO A 83 7.64 13.52 -4.74
CA PRO A 83 7.34 14.95 -4.78
C PRO A 83 7.08 15.49 -6.19
N GLY A 84 7.60 14.84 -7.21
CA GLY A 84 7.43 15.25 -8.62
C GLY A 84 6.10 14.82 -9.24
N PHE A 85 5.39 13.83 -8.67
CA PHE A 85 4.18 13.30 -9.30
C PHE A 85 3.07 12.82 -8.35
N MET A 86 3.38 12.41 -7.14
CA MET A 86 2.36 11.96 -6.19
C MET A 86 1.60 13.13 -5.58
N PRO A 87 0.26 13.02 -5.43
CA PRO A 87 -0.55 14.10 -4.93
C PRO A 87 -0.16 14.50 -3.51
N TYR A 88 -0.07 15.81 -3.28
CA TYR A 88 0.24 16.44 -1.99
C TYR A 88 1.61 16.13 -1.40
N THR A 89 2.41 15.27 -2.01
CA THR A 89 3.74 14.90 -1.52
C THR A 89 4.73 16.03 -1.80
N VAL A 90 5.38 16.52 -0.76
CA VAL A 90 6.37 17.61 -0.85
C VAL A 90 7.78 17.17 -0.45
N GLU A 91 7.89 16.05 0.26
CA GLU A 91 9.17 15.47 0.65
C GLU A 91 9.04 13.95 0.75
N CYS A 92 10.01 13.23 0.18
CA CYS A 92 10.22 11.81 0.38
C CYS A 92 11.71 11.54 0.53
N ARG A 93 12.08 10.71 1.50
CA ARG A 93 13.46 10.30 1.75
C ARG A 93 13.53 8.84 2.12
N LEU A 94 14.38 8.10 1.44
CA LEU A 94 14.75 6.76 1.87
C LEU A 94 15.67 6.90 3.09
N ILE A 95 15.29 6.28 4.22
CA ILE A 95 16.08 6.27 5.46
C ILE A 95 16.96 5.03 5.50
N LYS A 96 16.41 3.85 5.16
CA LYS A 96 17.11 2.59 5.24
C LYS A 96 16.58 1.59 4.21
N ARG A 97 17.48 0.77 3.64
CA ARG A 97 17.15 -0.45 2.92
C ARG A 97 17.50 -1.65 3.78
N GLU A 98 16.61 -2.62 3.81
CA GLU A 98 16.78 -3.92 4.46
C GLU A 98 16.58 -5.02 3.40
N THR A 99 16.76 -6.27 3.74
CA THR A 99 16.69 -7.38 2.77
C THR A 99 15.33 -7.50 2.10
N ASP A 100 14.25 -7.30 2.83
CA ASP A 100 12.85 -7.50 2.39
C ASP A 100 11.97 -6.26 2.59
N SER A 101 12.57 -5.17 3.04
CA SER A 101 11.83 -3.94 3.34
C SER A 101 12.66 -2.69 3.13
N ILE A 102 11.96 -1.56 3.05
CA ILE A 102 12.57 -0.24 3.13
C ILE A 102 11.92 0.57 4.26
N VAL A 103 12.67 1.51 4.80
CA VAL A 103 12.15 2.54 5.71
C VAL A 103 12.25 3.87 5.00
N GLY A 104 11.11 4.56 4.85
CA GLY A 104 11.02 5.82 4.14
C GLY A 104 10.21 6.85 4.91
N TYR A 105 10.68 8.09 4.90
CA TYR A 105 9.98 9.25 5.44
C TYR A 105 9.25 10.00 4.34
N GLN A 106 8.05 10.46 4.62
CA GLN A 106 7.24 11.24 3.69
C GLN A 106 6.55 12.40 4.41
N ARG A 107 6.49 13.57 3.73
CA ARG A 107 5.72 14.73 4.15
C ARG A 107 4.74 15.14 3.07
N LEU A 108 3.50 15.35 3.50
CA LEU A 108 2.38 15.78 2.68
C LEU A 108 1.97 17.20 3.03
N SER A 109 1.59 17.99 2.01
CA SER A 109 1.02 19.33 2.15
C SER A 109 -0.37 19.38 1.50
N PRO A 110 -1.44 19.09 2.23
CA PRO A 110 -2.79 19.00 1.66
C PRO A 110 -3.48 20.34 1.39
N LYS A 111 -2.82 21.47 1.58
CA LYS A 111 -3.28 22.87 1.35
C LYS A 111 -4.49 23.34 2.19
N ILE A 112 -5.27 22.42 2.77
CA ILE A 112 -6.48 22.74 3.55
C ILE A 112 -6.26 22.62 5.07
N CYS A 113 -5.11 22.13 5.46
CA CYS A 113 -4.69 21.94 6.84
C CYS A 113 -3.16 21.96 6.91
N GLU A 114 -2.60 21.91 8.12
CA GLU A 114 -1.16 21.80 8.34
C GLU A 114 -0.56 20.62 7.59
N ASP A 115 0.73 20.72 7.26
CA ASP A 115 1.50 19.60 6.71
C ASP A 115 1.40 18.37 7.62
N ARG A 116 1.48 17.21 7.01
CA ARG A 116 1.48 15.92 7.69
C ARG A 116 2.75 15.17 7.34
N ASP A 117 3.35 14.49 8.32
CA ASP A 117 4.48 13.63 8.04
C ASP A 117 4.33 12.26 8.71
N TYR A 118 5.09 11.31 8.21
CA TYR A 118 5.17 9.97 8.74
C TYR A 118 6.40 9.24 8.22
N THR A 119 6.78 8.19 8.93
CA THR A 119 7.77 7.21 8.48
C THR A 119 7.08 5.87 8.37
N LEU A 120 7.35 5.17 7.27
CA LEU A 120 6.80 3.86 6.98
C LEU A 120 7.92 2.83 6.88
N ARG A 121 7.65 1.61 7.34
CA ARG A 121 8.34 0.42 6.87
C ARG A 121 7.48 -0.20 5.79
N VAL A 122 8.08 -0.46 4.62
CA VAL A 122 7.40 -1.06 3.46
C VAL A 122 8.04 -2.40 3.18
N TRP A 123 7.28 -3.48 3.30
CA TRP A 123 7.66 -4.84 2.92
C TRP A 123 7.21 -5.10 1.50
N LYS A 124 8.06 -5.78 0.72
CA LYS A 124 7.84 -6.06 -0.70
C LYS A 124 7.88 -7.55 -0.95
N LYS A 125 6.94 -8.03 -1.77
CA LYS A 125 6.90 -9.40 -2.27
C LYS A 125 6.51 -9.41 -3.73
N SER A 126 6.98 -10.43 -4.46
CA SER A 126 6.50 -10.71 -5.80
C SER A 126 6.47 -12.22 -6.05
N TRP A 127 5.58 -12.65 -6.94
CA TRP A 127 5.47 -14.05 -7.36
C TRP A 127 4.93 -14.14 -8.80
N PRO A 128 5.25 -15.24 -9.51
CA PRO A 128 4.78 -15.44 -10.87
C PRO A 128 3.25 -15.60 -10.95
N ALA A 129 2.66 -15.08 -12.03
CA ALA A 129 1.31 -15.34 -12.49
C ALA A 129 1.31 -15.58 -14.01
N THR A 130 0.17 -15.92 -14.60
CA THR A 130 0.06 -16.27 -16.03
C THR A 130 0.60 -15.19 -16.95
N ASP A 131 0.29 -13.92 -16.67
CA ASP A 131 0.59 -12.79 -17.56
C ASP A 131 1.73 -11.89 -17.02
N GLY A 132 2.55 -12.36 -16.09
CA GLY A 132 3.64 -11.59 -15.51
C GLY A 132 3.87 -11.85 -14.03
N LEU A 133 4.36 -10.85 -13.30
CA LEU A 133 4.54 -10.93 -11.85
C LEU A 133 3.42 -10.20 -11.12
N VAL A 134 2.95 -10.79 -10.05
CA VAL A 134 2.16 -10.09 -9.02
C VAL A 134 3.14 -9.39 -8.08
N TYR A 135 2.83 -8.15 -7.69
CA TYR A 135 3.58 -7.41 -6.70
C TYR A 135 2.69 -7.04 -5.52
N LEU A 136 3.21 -7.21 -4.33
CA LEU A 136 2.57 -6.87 -3.07
C LEU A 136 3.52 -6.00 -2.24
N ASP A 137 3.18 -4.73 -2.10
CA ASP A 137 3.82 -3.82 -1.18
C ASP A 137 2.88 -3.58 0.00
N ARG A 138 3.37 -3.82 1.21
CA ARG A 138 2.63 -3.54 2.45
C ARG A 138 3.43 -2.61 3.33
N TRP A 139 2.76 -1.69 3.98
CA TRP A 139 3.42 -0.78 4.90
C TRP A 139 2.66 -0.64 6.22
N ALA A 140 3.42 -0.29 7.22
CA ALA A 140 2.94 0.17 8.52
C ALA A 140 3.77 1.35 9.00
N SER A 141 3.18 2.12 9.90
CA SER A 141 3.89 3.22 10.54
C SER A 141 5.09 2.73 11.33
N ALA A 142 6.23 3.41 11.15
CA ALA A 142 7.51 3.17 11.82
C ALA A 142 8.14 4.53 12.21
N ASN A 143 7.35 5.39 12.83
CA ASN A 143 7.73 6.78 13.13
C ASN A 143 8.97 6.88 14.04
N GLU A 144 9.22 5.86 14.86
CA GLU A 144 10.40 5.73 15.73
C GLU A 144 11.71 5.59 14.95
N LEU A 145 11.64 5.19 13.68
CA LEU A 145 12.80 5.07 12.78
C LEU A 145 13.03 6.34 11.96
N GLY A 146 12.12 7.29 12.07
CA GLY A 146 12.13 8.52 11.29
C GLY A 146 12.81 9.70 11.98
N PRO A 147 12.78 10.86 11.32
CA PRO A 147 13.28 12.10 11.92
C PRO A 147 12.38 12.52 13.09
N PRO A 148 12.89 13.35 14.02
CA PRO A 148 12.09 13.94 15.10
C PRO A 148 10.92 14.76 14.55
N GLU A 149 9.88 14.96 15.37
CA GLU A 149 8.74 15.79 15.02
C GLU A 149 9.19 17.24 14.74
N LYS A 150 8.59 17.85 13.72
CA LYS A 150 8.92 19.20 13.28
C LYS A 150 7.78 20.16 13.62
N LYS A 151 8.13 21.33 14.18
CA LYS A 151 7.14 22.39 14.48
C LYS A 151 6.36 22.77 13.22
N GLY A 152 5.03 22.84 13.32
CA GLY A 152 4.13 23.16 12.20
C GLY A 152 3.85 22.00 11.25
N VAL A 153 4.30 20.78 11.59
CA VAL A 153 4.00 19.54 10.85
C VAL A 153 3.41 18.55 11.85
N VAL A 154 2.23 18.02 11.52
CA VAL A 154 1.56 17.03 12.38
C VAL A 154 2.01 15.63 12.00
N ARG A 155 2.66 14.93 12.94
CA ARG A 155 3.02 13.54 12.80
C ARG A 155 1.78 12.65 12.82
N LEU A 156 1.54 11.88 11.76
CA LEU A 156 0.46 10.88 11.73
C LEU A 156 0.67 9.84 12.84
N LYS A 157 -0.41 9.43 13.50
CA LYS A 157 -0.36 8.37 14.51
C LYS A 157 -0.26 6.99 13.87
N ALA A 158 -0.98 6.78 12.78
CA ALA A 158 -0.95 5.56 11.99
C ALA A 158 -1.14 5.87 10.51
N CYS A 159 -0.41 5.13 9.67
CA CYS A 159 -0.58 5.09 8.23
C CYS A 159 -0.22 3.67 7.77
N ASP A 160 -1.23 2.80 7.67
CA ASP A 160 -1.06 1.39 7.35
C ASP A 160 -1.78 1.09 6.03
N GLY A 161 -1.21 0.23 5.19
CA GLY A 161 -1.85 -0.06 3.91
C GLY A 161 -1.05 -1.00 3.02
N GLY A 162 -1.39 -0.98 1.73
CA GLY A 162 -0.71 -1.79 0.73
C GLY A 162 -1.16 -1.51 -0.69
N TRP A 163 -0.30 -1.92 -1.62
CA TRP A 163 -0.61 -2.12 -3.02
C TRP A 163 -0.54 -3.61 -3.36
N LEU A 164 -1.54 -4.10 -4.06
CA LEU A 164 -1.49 -5.37 -4.75
C LEU A 164 -1.68 -5.08 -6.24
N LEU A 165 -0.72 -5.50 -7.05
CA LEU A 165 -0.67 -5.28 -8.48
C LEU A 165 -0.69 -6.64 -9.18
N GLU A 166 -1.80 -6.95 -9.82
CA GLU A 166 -2.05 -8.22 -10.50
C GLU A 166 -2.02 -7.99 -12.02
N PRO A 167 -1.26 -8.77 -12.79
CA PRO A 167 -1.38 -8.74 -14.24
C PRO A 167 -2.82 -9.03 -14.68
N ASN A 168 -3.31 -8.29 -15.67
CA ASN A 168 -4.62 -8.51 -16.30
C ASN A 168 -4.44 -8.46 -17.82
N GLY A 169 -3.75 -9.48 -18.35
CA GLY A 169 -3.15 -9.50 -19.67
C GLY A 169 -1.80 -8.78 -19.72
N ALA A 170 -1.11 -8.85 -20.84
CA ALA A 170 0.28 -8.40 -21.00
C ALA A 170 0.51 -6.90 -20.71
N ASN A 171 -0.49 -6.05 -20.98
CA ASN A 171 -0.36 -4.59 -20.94
C ASN A 171 -1.35 -3.92 -20.00
N LYS A 172 -1.91 -4.66 -19.04
CA LYS A 172 -2.83 -4.10 -18.05
C LYS A 172 -2.54 -4.65 -16.67
N THR A 173 -2.81 -3.84 -15.67
CA THR A 173 -2.70 -4.20 -14.26
C THR A 173 -4.03 -3.95 -13.57
N ARG A 174 -4.52 -4.94 -12.83
CA ARG A 174 -5.52 -4.74 -11.80
C ARG A 174 -4.79 -4.30 -10.53
N ALA A 175 -5.01 -3.05 -10.12
CA ALA A 175 -4.38 -2.49 -8.95
C ALA A 175 -5.39 -2.39 -7.79
N THR A 176 -5.05 -2.98 -6.66
CA THR A 176 -5.78 -2.83 -5.40
C THR A 176 -4.94 -2.04 -4.43
N TYR A 177 -5.48 -0.95 -3.93
CA TYR A 177 -4.86 -0.07 -2.93
C TYR A 177 -5.67 -0.11 -1.64
N SER A 178 -5.02 -0.26 -0.50
CA SER A 178 -5.67 -0.15 0.80
C SER A 178 -4.95 0.84 1.69
N ILE A 179 -5.71 1.56 2.52
CA ILE A 179 -5.17 2.57 3.42
C ILE A 179 -6.04 2.77 4.66
N TYR A 180 -5.40 2.82 5.80
CA TYR A 180 -5.92 3.42 7.02
C TYR A 180 -4.97 4.52 7.46
N THR A 181 -5.50 5.69 7.81
CA THR A 181 -4.70 6.81 8.29
C THR A 181 -5.35 7.43 9.52
N ASP A 182 -4.63 7.43 10.63
CA ASP A 182 -4.97 8.24 11.81
C ASP A 182 -4.22 9.57 11.74
N THR A 183 -4.94 10.60 11.32
CA THR A 183 -4.35 11.91 10.98
C THR A 183 -3.99 12.74 12.19
N ARG A 184 -4.36 12.34 13.40
CA ARG A 184 -4.33 13.22 14.58
C ARG A 184 -5.03 14.59 14.34
N GLY A 185 -5.18 15.38 15.40
CA GLY A 185 -5.69 16.73 15.34
C GLY A 185 -7.21 16.83 15.35
N ALA A 186 -7.72 18.06 15.30
CA ALA A 186 -9.13 18.41 15.48
C ALA A 186 -9.97 18.35 14.20
N ILE A 187 -9.50 17.66 13.13
CA ILE A 187 -10.27 17.58 11.88
C ILE A 187 -11.43 16.59 12.06
N PRO A 188 -12.66 17.00 11.82
CA PRO A 188 -13.81 16.09 11.91
C PRO A 188 -13.66 14.88 10.99
N ALA A 189 -14.00 13.69 11.49
CA ALA A 189 -13.81 12.41 10.79
C ALA A 189 -14.46 12.37 9.40
N PHE A 190 -15.62 13.02 9.21
CA PHE A 190 -16.28 13.06 7.90
C PHE A 190 -15.47 13.84 6.86
N ILE A 191 -14.74 14.89 7.26
CA ILE A 191 -13.82 15.65 6.38
C ILE A 191 -12.63 14.77 6.01
N VAL A 192 -12.01 14.10 6.98
CA VAL A 192 -10.89 13.17 6.75
C VAL A 192 -11.32 12.05 5.81
N ASN A 193 -12.46 11.42 6.08
CA ASN A 193 -13.00 10.35 5.24
C ASN A 193 -13.28 10.81 3.80
N ARG A 194 -13.79 12.02 3.61
CA ARG A 194 -14.02 12.59 2.28
C ARG A 194 -12.72 12.92 1.56
N ALA A 195 -11.75 13.51 2.27
CA ALA A 195 -10.44 13.83 1.73
C ALA A 195 -9.69 12.56 1.28
N SER A 196 -9.82 11.46 2.04
CA SER A 196 -9.23 10.16 1.68
C SER A 196 -9.77 9.64 0.35
N GLN A 197 -11.07 9.70 0.12
CA GLN A 197 -11.67 9.26 -1.16
C GLN A 197 -11.15 10.09 -2.34
N ILE A 198 -11.06 11.41 -2.19
CA ILE A 198 -10.53 12.31 -3.22
C ILE A 198 -9.05 12.04 -3.46
N GLY A 199 -8.28 11.86 -2.38
CA GLY A 199 -6.86 11.56 -2.42
C GLY A 199 -6.56 10.26 -3.18
N ILE A 200 -7.32 9.20 -2.93
CA ILE A 200 -7.20 7.91 -3.62
C ILE A 200 -7.44 8.07 -5.14
N GLY A 201 -8.47 8.80 -5.53
CA GLY A 201 -8.74 9.06 -6.97
C GLY A 201 -7.58 9.80 -7.64
N LYS A 202 -6.99 10.80 -6.96
CA LYS A 202 -5.81 11.53 -7.46
C LYS A 202 -4.57 10.65 -7.51
N LEU A 203 -4.39 9.74 -6.54
CA LEU A 203 -3.28 8.79 -6.49
C LEU A 203 -3.29 7.88 -7.73
N PHE A 204 -4.43 7.25 -8.04
CA PHE A 204 -4.56 6.42 -9.24
C PHE A 204 -4.31 7.23 -10.52
N ALA A 205 -4.83 8.45 -10.61
CA ALA A 205 -4.60 9.33 -11.75
C ALA A 205 -3.11 9.67 -11.92
N ALA A 206 -2.40 9.93 -10.82
CA ALA A 206 -0.96 10.19 -10.82
C ALA A 206 -0.15 8.99 -11.31
N VAL A 207 -0.43 7.77 -10.80
CA VAL A 207 0.24 6.54 -11.23
C VAL A 207 -0.04 6.25 -12.70
N ARG A 208 -1.30 6.36 -13.17
CA ARG A 208 -1.69 6.19 -14.57
C ARG A 208 -0.99 7.17 -15.52
N LYS A 209 -0.74 8.39 -15.05
CA LYS A 209 0.02 9.38 -15.82
C LYS A 209 1.51 9.05 -15.82
N GLN A 210 2.06 8.76 -14.64
CA GLN A 210 3.49 8.58 -14.44
C GLN A 210 4.04 7.35 -15.15
N VAL A 211 3.29 6.24 -15.18
CA VAL A 211 3.69 4.99 -15.84
C VAL A 211 3.94 5.14 -17.34
N LYS A 212 3.41 6.21 -17.97
CA LYS A 212 3.65 6.54 -19.39
C LYS A 212 5.01 7.22 -19.64
N ALA A 213 5.74 7.60 -18.59
CA ALA A 213 7.06 8.20 -18.76
C ALA A 213 8.08 7.15 -19.24
N PRO A 214 8.99 7.51 -20.17
CA PRO A 214 9.90 6.56 -20.83
C PRO A 214 10.70 5.67 -19.86
N LYS A 215 11.09 6.19 -18.71
CA LYS A 215 11.88 5.45 -17.72
C LYS A 215 11.17 4.21 -17.13
N TYR A 216 9.85 4.12 -17.24
CA TYR A 216 9.08 2.97 -16.75
C TYR A 216 8.63 2.03 -17.88
N SER A 217 8.72 2.47 -19.14
CA SER A 217 8.28 1.68 -20.30
C SER A 217 9.23 0.55 -20.65
N ALA A 218 10.48 0.61 -20.19
CA ALA A 218 11.54 -0.32 -20.60
C ALA A 218 11.56 -1.66 -19.84
N GLY A 219 10.65 -1.91 -18.88
CA GLY A 219 10.53 -3.23 -18.23
C GLY A 219 11.79 -3.77 -17.53
N GLU A 220 12.89 -3.02 -17.53
CA GLU A 220 14.15 -3.43 -16.90
C GLU A 220 14.19 -2.96 -15.45
N VAL A 221 13.82 -3.87 -14.56
CA VAL A 221 14.21 -3.79 -13.16
C VAL A 221 15.71 -4.12 -13.12
N LYS A 222 16.53 -3.13 -12.77
CA LYS A 222 17.93 -3.35 -12.37
C LYS A 222 17.98 -3.96 -10.97
#